data_f5b8398e9afcedfa50414613e2fee39f
#
_entry.id   f5b8398e9afcedfa50414613e2fee39f
#
_cell.length_a   1.000
_cell.length_b   1.000
_cell.length_c   1.000
_cell.angle_alpha   90.00
_cell.angle_beta   90.00
_cell.angle_gamma   90.00
#
_symmetry.space_group_name_H-M   'P 1'
#
loop_
_entity.id
_entity.type
_entity.pdbx_description
1 polymer ?
#
loop_
_entity_poly.entity_id
_entity_poly.type
_entity_poly.pdbx_seq_one_letter_code
_entity_poly.pdbx_strand_id
1 'polypeptide(L)'
;MSVRELPASPSVQLGTLKAAIFDVDGVLLASPHEHAWREALSGIADPNLFTTEMYQANVAGKPRVVGARAALEALGVPDAARLAVSYAERKQKWLEYLIQAGGVEAFPDALRFVQAALSLGWPMAVASSSKNANDMMRSVHLVSSQNLFEVFDVNVCGRDLPHGKPDPAIFLIAARELRIPPAHCFVAEDAPAGIEAAHAGGMTGLGVARHDDAALLRTARADLVVTSLDEVAVDELAEGRMCRKPA
;
A
#
# COMPACT_ATOMS: atom_id res chain seq x y z
N MET A 1 -21.58 -12.26 45.82
CA MET A 1 -21.46 -11.44 44.60
C MET A 1 -20.46 -12.13 43.69
N SER A 2 -20.98 -12.83 42.67
CA SER A 2 -20.15 -13.59 41.73
C SER A 2 -19.66 -12.65 40.64
N VAL A 3 -18.35 -12.49 40.49
CA VAL A 3 -17.72 -11.74 39.41
C VAL A 3 -17.85 -12.58 38.16
N ARG A 4 -18.68 -12.15 37.22
CA ARG A 4 -18.70 -12.74 35.84
C ARG A 4 -17.42 -12.35 35.17
N GLU A 5 -16.54 -13.31 34.92
CA GLU A 5 -15.44 -13.19 33.97
C GLU A 5 -16.02 -12.92 32.57
N LEU A 6 -15.56 -11.84 31.95
CA LEU A 6 -15.83 -11.55 30.56
C LEU A 6 -15.15 -12.63 29.71
N PRO A 7 -15.82 -13.15 28.66
CA PRO A 7 -15.19 -14.14 27.78
C PRO A 7 -13.96 -13.50 27.11
N ALA A 8 -12.84 -14.21 27.20
CA ALA A 8 -11.63 -13.89 26.46
C ALA A 8 -11.98 -13.71 24.98
N SER A 9 -11.51 -12.62 24.37
CA SER A 9 -11.62 -12.40 22.93
C SER A 9 -11.11 -13.64 22.19
N PRO A 10 -11.79 -14.12 21.13
CA PRO A 10 -11.32 -15.25 20.38
C PRO A 10 -9.93 -14.94 19.84
N SER A 11 -8.95 -15.71 20.26
CA SER A 11 -7.64 -15.74 19.62
C SER A 11 -7.86 -16.24 18.20
N VAL A 12 -7.86 -15.31 17.23
CA VAL A 12 -7.76 -15.67 15.82
C VAL A 12 -6.46 -16.43 15.70
N GLN A 13 -6.52 -17.73 15.51
CA GLN A 13 -5.38 -18.52 15.04
C GLN A 13 -5.12 -18.08 13.60
N LEU A 14 -4.36 -17.00 13.46
CA LEU A 14 -3.81 -16.59 12.17
C LEU A 14 -2.93 -17.75 11.71
N GLY A 15 -3.20 -18.27 10.52
CA GLY A 15 -2.39 -19.31 9.91
C GLY A 15 -0.94 -18.83 9.87
N THR A 16 0.02 -19.76 9.94
CA THR A 16 1.45 -19.44 9.93
C THR A 16 1.81 -18.68 8.65
N LEU A 17 2.13 -17.40 8.76
CA LEU A 17 2.58 -16.56 7.65
C LEU A 17 3.93 -17.06 7.13
N LYS A 18 4.15 -16.95 5.82
CA LYS A 18 5.35 -17.46 5.14
C LYS A 18 5.86 -16.54 4.02
N ALA A 19 5.11 -15.51 3.66
CA ALA A 19 5.46 -14.61 2.57
C ALA A 19 4.94 -13.20 2.84
N ALA A 20 5.64 -12.22 2.29
CA ALA A 20 5.28 -10.81 2.34
C ALA A 20 4.98 -10.27 0.95
N ILE A 21 3.89 -9.51 0.82
CA ILE A 21 3.55 -8.76 -0.37
C ILE A 21 3.48 -7.28 0.03
N PHE A 22 4.19 -6.43 -0.68
CA PHE A 22 4.25 -4.99 -0.37
C PHE A 22 3.57 -4.18 -1.46
N ASP A 23 2.72 -3.23 -1.09
CA ASP A 23 2.51 -2.09 -1.95
C ASP A 23 3.79 -1.23 -1.99
N VAL A 24 3.88 -0.33 -2.95
CA VAL A 24 5.09 0.49 -3.16
C VAL A 24 4.90 1.90 -2.62
N ASP A 25 3.88 2.59 -3.13
CA ASP A 25 3.63 3.99 -2.79
C ASP A 25 3.00 4.09 -1.39
N GLY A 26 3.60 4.86 -0.49
CA GLY A 26 3.11 4.98 0.90
C GLY A 26 3.58 3.86 1.83
N VAL A 27 4.05 2.72 1.30
CA VAL A 27 4.59 1.61 2.09
C VAL A 27 6.11 1.59 2.04
N LEU A 28 6.68 1.41 0.85
CA LEU A 28 8.13 1.35 0.62
C LEU A 28 8.72 2.71 0.30
N LEU A 29 7.98 3.51 -0.49
CA LEU A 29 8.43 4.78 -1.03
C LEU A 29 7.47 5.92 -0.67
N ALA A 30 8.02 7.04 -0.21
CA ALA A 30 7.35 8.33 -0.21
C ALA A 30 7.41 8.89 -1.63
N SER A 31 6.36 8.69 -2.40
CA SER A 31 6.25 9.15 -3.77
C SER A 31 5.40 10.41 -3.88
N PRO A 32 5.65 11.29 -4.86
CA PRO A 32 4.91 12.55 -5.00
C PRO A 32 3.53 12.37 -5.64
N HIS A 33 2.85 11.23 -5.43
CA HIS A 33 1.55 10.94 -6.05
C HIS A 33 0.47 11.94 -5.64
N GLU A 34 0.32 12.22 -4.33
CA GLU A 34 -0.65 13.18 -3.83
C GLU A 34 -0.38 14.59 -4.38
N HIS A 35 0.89 15.03 -4.35
CA HIS A 35 1.28 16.31 -4.92
C HIS A 35 0.91 16.41 -6.41
N ALA A 36 1.22 15.39 -7.20
CA ALA A 36 0.88 15.35 -8.62
C ALA A 36 -0.65 15.42 -8.87
N TRP A 37 -1.47 14.79 -8.02
CA TRP A 37 -2.92 14.89 -8.09
C TRP A 37 -3.41 16.31 -7.80
N ARG A 38 -2.85 16.95 -6.77
CA ARG A 38 -3.19 18.32 -6.37
C ARG A 38 -2.86 19.33 -7.47
N GLU A 39 -1.65 19.27 -8.02
CA GLU A 39 -1.21 20.15 -9.10
C GLU A 39 -2.05 19.99 -10.37
N ALA A 40 -2.46 18.77 -10.67
CA ALA A 40 -3.29 18.49 -11.84
C ALA A 40 -4.70 19.07 -11.77
N LEU A 41 -5.20 19.49 -10.59
CA LEU A 41 -6.52 20.13 -10.42
C LEU A 41 -6.58 21.58 -10.93
N SER A 42 -5.44 22.23 -11.13
CA SER A 42 -5.40 23.63 -11.61
C SER A 42 -6.34 23.84 -12.81
N GLY A 43 -7.27 24.80 -12.71
CA GLY A 43 -8.30 25.07 -13.73
C GLY A 43 -9.44 24.06 -13.82
N ILE A 44 -9.51 23.07 -12.90
CA ILE A 44 -10.65 22.14 -12.76
C ILE A 44 -11.39 22.40 -11.44
N ALA A 45 -10.66 22.45 -10.33
CA ALA A 45 -11.16 22.72 -9.00
C ALA A 45 -10.08 23.41 -8.17
N ASP A 46 -10.42 23.91 -6.97
CA ASP A 46 -9.45 24.47 -6.04
C ASP A 46 -8.53 23.36 -5.51
N PRO A 47 -7.20 23.41 -5.80
CA PRO A 47 -6.25 22.40 -5.32
C PRO A 47 -6.19 22.29 -3.79
N ASN A 48 -6.53 23.34 -3.03
CA ASN A 48 -6.51 23.31 -1.57
C ASN A 48 -7.61 22.42 -0.97
N LEU A 49 -8.64 22.11 -1.72
CA LEU A 49 -9.69 21.16 -1.30
C LEU A 49 -9.22 19.70 -1.39
N PHE A 50 -8.12 19.42 -2.09
CA PHE A 50 -7.53 18.10 -2.19
C PHE A 50 -6.60 17.85 -1.01
N THR A 51 -7.18 17.48 0.15
CA THR A 51 -6.42 17.20 1.38
C THR A 51 -5.84 15.79 1.36
N THR A 52 -4.87 15.53 2.25
CA THR A 52 -4.31 14.19 2.44
C THR A 52 -5.38 13.17 2.85
N GLU A 53 -6.31 13.55 3.74
CA GLU A 53 -7.41 12.68 4.17
C GLU A 53 -8.33 12.32 3.00
N MET A 54 -8.63 13.29 2.14
CA MET A 54 -9.44 13.05 0.95
C MET A 54 -8.70 12.15 -0.04
N TYR A 55 -7.39 12.34 -0.24
CA TYR A 55 -6.55 11.48 -1.07
C TYR A 55 -6.57 10.04 -0.55
N GLN A 56 -6.28 9.83 0.72
CA GLN A 56 -6.24 8.50 1.33
C GLN A 56 -7.60 7.79 1.29
N ALA A 57 -8.68 8.51 1.57
CA ALA A 57 -10.02 7.91 1.60
C ALA A 57 -10.55 7.55 0.19
N ASN A 58 -10.21 8.32 -0.84
CA ASN A 58 -10.89 8.22 -2.13
C ASN A 58 -10.00 7.80 -3.30
N VAL A 59 -8.68 8.04 -3.24
CA VAL A 59 -7.79 7.96 -4.41
C VAL A 59 -6.67 6.93 -4.23
N ALA A 60 -6.05 6.89 -3.07
CA ALA A 60 -4.89 6.04 -2.78
C ALA A 60 -5.17 4.56 -3.10
N GLY A 61 -4.18 3.87 -3.65
CA GLY A 61 -4.26 2.46 -4.02
C GLY A 61 -5.09 2.14 -5.28
N LYS A 62 -5.90 3.08 -5.79
CA LYS A 62 -6.78 2.85 -6.95
C LYS A 62 -6.05 3.02 -8.28
N PRO A 63 -6.51 2.33 -9.35
CA PRO A 63 -6.06 2.59 -10.72
C PRO A 63 -6.26 4.06 -11.10
N ARG A 64 -5.31 4.63 -11.84
CA ARG A 64 -5.22 6.08 -12.10
C ARG A 64 -6.53 6.73 -12.57
N VAL A 65 -7.22 6.16 -13.56
CA VAL A 65 -8.48 6.75 -14.07
C VAL A 65 -9.61 6.61 -13.06
N VAL A 66 -9.66 5.51 -12.32
CA VAL A 66 -10.65 5.29 -11.24
C VAL A 66 -10.41 6.28 -10.10
N GLY A 67 -9.16 6.47 -9.68
CA GLY A 67 -8.77 7.49 -8.68
C GLY A 67 -9.09 8.90 -9.15
N ALA A 68 -8.84 9.23 -10.43
CA ALA A 68 -9.18 10.52 -11.01
C ALA A 68 -10.68 10.82 -10.92
N ARG A 69 -11.51 9.84 -11.29
CA ARG A 69 -12.95 9.97 -11.19
C ARG A 69 -13.39 10.15 -9.74
N ALA A 70 -12.91 9.30 -8.85
CA ALA A 70 -13.28 9.38 -7.43
C ALA A 70 -12.86 10.72 -6.79
N ALA A 71 -11.68 11.26 -7.15
CA ALA A 71 -11.24 12.58 -6.71
C ALA A 71 -12.20 13.69 -7.15
N LEU A 72 -12.57 13.71 -8.43
CA LEU A 72 -13.46 14.74 -8.98
C LEU A 72 -14.88 14.62 -8.40
N GLU A 73 -15.38 13.41 -8.18
CA GLU A 73 -16.68 13.15 -7.52
C GLU A 73 -16.66 13.65 -6.07
N ALA A 74 -15.60 13.34 -5.31
CA ALA A 74 -15.46 13.78 -3.91
C ALA A 74 -15.34 15.31 -3.78
N LEU A 75 -14.77 15.98 -4.79
CA LEU A 75 -14.69 17.45 -4.88
C LEU A 75 -15.96 18.10 -5.42
N GLY A 76 -17.00 17.31 -5.77
CA GLY A 76 -18.24 17.82 -6.32
C GLY A 76 -18.10 18.43 -7.74
N VAL A 77 -17.07 18.03 -8.50
CA VAL A 77 -16.83 18.55 -9.85
C VAL A 77 -17.90 18.01 -10.82
N PRO A 78 -18.65 18.87 -11.53
CA PRO A 78 -19.60 18.42 -12.54
C PRO A 78 -18.90 17.61 -13.65
N ASP A 79 -19.61 16.61 -14.22
CA ASP A 79 -19.09 15.75 -15.29
C ASP A 79 -17.79 15.01 -14.95
N ALA A 80 -17.58 14.64 -13.68
CA ALA A 80 -16.38 13.95 -13.18
C ALA A 80 -15.95 12.76 -14.06
N ALA A 81 -16.92 11.94 -14.49
CA ALA A 81 -16.65 10.80 -15.37
C ALA A 81 -16.04 11.20 -16.73
N ARG A 82 -16.50 12.31 -17.31
CA ARG A 82 -15.99 12.84 -18.59
C ARG A 82 -14.58 13.44 -18.44
N LEU A 83 -14.32 14.06 -17.31
CA LEU A 83 -13.04 14.74 -17.03
C LEU A 83 -11.96 13.78 -16.52
N ALA A 84 -12.33 12.61 -16.03
CA ALA A 84 -11.43 11.68 -15.34
C ALA A 84 -10.18 11.31 -16.16
N VAL A 85 -10.34 11.05 -17.45
CA VAL A 85 -9.21 10.65 -18.31
C VAL A 85 -8.22 11.79 -18.47
N SER A 86 -8.69 13.00 -18.82
CA SER A 86 -7.81 14.16 -19.01
C SER A 86 -7.14 14.61 -17.70
N TYR A 87 -7.84 14.52 -16.57
CA TYR A 87 -7.27 14.79 -15.26
C TYR A 87 -6.20 13.75 -14.89
N ALA A 88 -6.45 12.47 -15.16
CA ALA A 88 -5.49 11.41 -14.95
C ALA A 88 -4.21 11.56 -15.80
N GLU A 89 -4.35 12.03 -17.06
CA GLU A 89 -3.21 12.32 -17.95
C GLU A 89 -2.39 13.52 -17.46
N ARG A 90 -3.05 14.58 -17.00
CA ARG A 90 -2.37 15.74 -16.40
C ARG A 90 -1.59 15.34 -15.14
N LYS A 91 -2.22 14.56 -14.26
CA LYS A 91 -1.56 14.00 -13.07
C LYS A 91 -0.33 13.18 -13.45
N GLN A 92 -0.40 12.38 -14.50
CA GLN A 92 0.74 11.56 -14.92
C GLN A 92 1.93 12.43 -15.34
N LYS A 93 1.69 13.51 -16.10
CA LYS A 93 2.75 14.45 -16.51
C LYS A 93 3.40 15.14 -15.30
N TRP A 94 2.59 15.55 -14.32
CA TRP A 94 3.11 16.11 -13.08
C TRP A 94 3.94 15.10 -12.29
N LEU A 95 3.46 13.86 -12.19
CA LEU A 95 4.16 12.80 -11.48
C LEU A 95 5.52 12.51 -12.13
N GLU A 96 5.59 12.35 -13.44
CA GLU A 96 6.83 12.12 -14.18
C GLU A 96 7.83 13.27 -13.95
N TYR A 97 7.36 14.50 -14.01
CA TYR A 97 8.18 15.66 -13.70
C TYR A 97 8.75 15.62 -12.26
N LEU A 98 7.88 15.34 -11.28
CA LEU A 98 8.29 15.30 -9.88
C LEU A 98 9.26 14.15 -9.59
N ILE A 99 9.08 12.98 -10.20
CA ILE A 99 10.00 11.85 -10.09
C ILE A 99 11.37 12.22 -10.68
N GLN A 100 11.40 12.83 -11.86
CA GLN A 100 12.65 13.29 -12.51
C GLN A 100 13.36 14.37 -11.70
N ALA A 101 12.62 15.18 -10.96
CA ALA A 101 13.17 16.19 -10.05
C ALA A 101 13.70 15.60 -8.73
N GLY A 102 13.72 14.27 -8.56
CA GLY A 102 14.22 13.60 -7.35
C GLY A 102 13.21 13.52 -6.20
N GLY A 103 11.91 13.65 -6.49
CA GLY A 103 10.83 13.65 -5.50
C GLY A 103 10.44 12.26 -4.97
N VAL A 104 11.32 11.25 -5.05
CA VAL A 104 11.09 9.90 -4.54
C VAL A 104 12.08 9.59 -3.44
N GLU A 105 11.58 9.27 -2.26
CA GLU A 105 12.40 8.85 -1.12
C GLU A 105 11.91 7.50 -0.60
N ALA A 106 12.83 6.66 -0.13
CA ALA A 106 12.44 5.43 0.56
C ALA A 106 12.16 5.72 2.03
N PHE A 107 11.16 5.07 2.59
CA PHE A 107 10.96 5.08 4.03
C PHE A 107 12.06 4.26 4.71
N PRO A 108 12.85 4.85 5.63
CA PRO A 108 13.98 4.14 6.25
C PRO A 108 13.56 2.89 7.04
N ASP A 109 12.39 2.91 7.66
CA ASP A 109 11.81 1.75 8.37
C ASP A 109 11.39 0.64 7.41
N ALA A 110 10.90 0.99 6.21
CA ALA A 110 10.57 0.01 5.18
C ALA A 110 11.82 -0.70 4.67
N LEU A 111 12.92 0.03 4.44
CA LEU A 111 14.19 -0.59 4.04
C LEU A 111 14.72 -1.55 5.11
N ARG A 112 14.63 -1.18 6.40
CA ARG A 112 15.01 -2.07 7.51
C ARG A 112 14.12 -3.31 7.57
N PHE A 113 12.81 -3.13 7.39
CA PHE A 113 11.86 -4.24 7.43
C PHE A 113 12.06 -5.22 6.26
N VAL A 114 12.27 -4.72 5.04
CA VAL A 114 12.62 -5.54 3.87
C VAL A 114 13.93 -6.29 4.12
N GLN A 115 14.95 -5.64 4.68
CA GLN A 115 16.21 -6.30 5.03
C GLN A 115 16.03 -7.40 6.09
N ALA A 116 15.16 -7.17 7.07
CA ALA A 116 14.83 -8.19 8.07
C ALA A 116 14.11 -9.38 7.43
N ALA A 117 13.13 -9.16 6.55
CA ALA A 117 12.43 -10.21 5.84
C ALA A 117 13.37 -11.03 4.93
N LEU A 118 14.32 -10.36 4.25
CA LEU A 118 15.40 -11.02 3.50
C LEU A 118 16.24 -11.94 4.41
N SER A 119 16.60 -11.45 5.60
CA SER A 119 17.42 -12.22 6.56
C SER A 119 16.68 -13.42 7.12
N LEU A 120 15.35 -13.41 7.15
CA LEU A 120 14.50 -14.55 7.49
C LEU A 120 14.35 -15.53 6.32
N GLY A 121 14.83 -15.20 5.12
CA GLY A 121 14.64 -16.01 3.91
C GLY A 121 13.19 -16.06 3.42
N TRP A 122 12.40 -15.04 3.71
CA TRP A 122 11.00 -14.99 3.30
C TRP A 122 10.86 -14.64 1.83
N PRO A 123 10.03 -15.40 1.08
CA PRO A 123 9.61 -14.99 -0.26
C PRO A 123 8.87 -13.64 -0.21
N MET A 124 9.28 -12.72 -1.08
CA MET A 124 8.71 -11.37 -1.11
C MET A 124 8.24 -10.97 -2.49
N ALA A 125 7.09 -10.28 -2.54
CA ALA A 125 6.59 -9.67 -3.76
C ALA A 125 6.31 -8.18 -3.58
N VAL A 126 6.35 -7.44 -4.70
CA VAL A 126 5.78 -6.09 -4.79
C VAL A 126 4.56 -6.09 -5.71
N ALA A 127 3.55 -5.31 -5.35
CA ALA A 127 2.27 -5.27 -6.03
C ALA A 127 1.64 -3.87 -5.97
N SER A 128 1.92 -3.05 -6.96
CA SER A 128 1.39 -1.67 -7.07
C SER A 128 0.62 -1.45 -8.36
N SER A 129 -0.45 -0.67 -8.29
CA SER A 129 -1.19 -0.20 -9.49
C SER A 129 -0.42 0.86 -10.29
N SER A 130 0.66 1.40 -9.73
CA SER A 130 1.47 2.44 -10.37
C SER A 130 2.36 1.84 -11.46
N LYS A 131 2.25 2.38 -12.68
CA LYS A 131 3.17 2.04 -13.79
C LYS A 131 4.57 2.62 -13.60
N ASN A 132 4.75 3.56 -12.66
CA ASN A 132 6.04 4.16 -12.34
C ASN A 132 6.77 3.46 -11.18
N ALA A 133 6.13 2.52 -10.48
CA ALA A 133 6.68 1.86 -9.30
C ALA A 133 8.06 1.22 -9.56
N ASN A 134 8.21 0.57 -10.70
CA ASN A 134 9.47 -0.07 -11.08
C ASN A 134 10.63 0.91 -11.21
N ASP A 135 10.41 2.05 -11.86
CA ASP A 135 11.45 3.07 -12.07
C ASP A 135 11.79 3.77 -10.75
N MET A 136 10.79 4.03 -9.91
CA MET A 136 11.01 4.56 -8.56
C MET A 136 11.83 3.59 -7.70
N MET A 137 11.53 2.30 -7.70
CA MET A 137 12.31 1.30 -6.93
C MET A 137 13.74 1.15 -7.44
N ARG A 138 14.00 1.30 -8.76
CA ARG A 138 15.37 1.28 -9.32
C ARG A 138 16.22 2.44 -8.86
N SER A 139 15.61 3.60 -8.54
CA SER A 139 16.36 4.78 -8.05
C SER A 139 16.76 4.66 -6.59
N VAL A 140 16.26 3.68 -5.84
CA VAL A 140 16.52 3.50 -4.42
C VAL A 140 17.44 2.30 -4.18
N HIS A 141 18.49 2.49 -3.39
CA HIS A 141 19.44 1.44 -3.02
C HIS A 141 19.17 0.95 -1.60
N LEU A 142 19.06 -0.38 -1.44
CA LEU A 142 18.89 -1.02 -0.14
C LEU A 142 20.22 -1.15 0.61
N VAL A 143 21.24 -1.63 -0.09
CA VAL A 143 22.64 -1.71 0.33
C VAL A 143 23.52 -1.39 -0.88
N SER A 144 24.81 -1.14 -0.65
CA SER A 144 25.76 -0.52 -1.57
C SER A 144 25.80 -0.98 -3.02
N SER A 145 25.16 -2.09 -3.40
CA SER A 145 25.17 -2.63 -4.77
C SER A 145 23.82 -3.11 -5.29
N GLN A 146 22.78 -3.17 -4.46
CA GLN A 146 21.49 -3.73 -4.84
C GLN A 146 20.39 -2.67 -4.70
N ASN A 147 19.65 -2.41 -5.77
CA ASN A 147 18.51 -1.51 -5.71
C ASN A 147 17.26 -2.23 -5.21
N LEU A 148 16.29 -1.44 -4.74
CA LEU A 148 15.06 -1.99 -4.15
C LEU A 148 14.26 -2.85 -5.14
N PHE A 149 14.34 -2.58 -6.45
CA PHE A 149 13.66 -3.36 -7.48
C PHE A 149 14.17 -4.81 -7.56
N GLU A 150 15.46 -5.04 -7.27
CA GLU A 150 16.13 -6.34 -7.42
C GLU A 150 15.94 -7.28 -6.23
N VAL A 151 15.31 -6.79 -5.16
CA VAL A 151 15.22 -7.51 -3.87
C VAL A 151 14.04 -8.48 -3.83
N PHE A 152 13.03 -8.27 -4.67
CA PHE A 152 11.78 -9.02 -4.63
C PHE A 152 11.79 -10.19 -5.60
N ASP A 153 11.33 -11.36 -5.15
CA ASP A 153 11.22 -12.57 -5.96
C ASP A 153 10.16 -12.43 -7.05
N VAL A 154 9.11 -11.66 -6.78
CA VAL A 154 7.98 -11.42 -7.68
C VAL A 154 7.65 -9.93 -7.78
N ASN A 155 7.37 -9.47 -8.98
CA ASN A 155 6.95 -8.11 -9.26
C ASN A 155 5.68 -8.09 -10.11
N VAL A 156 4.61 -7.54 -9.53
CA VAL A 156 3.28 -7.40 -10.16
C VAL A 156 2.94 -5.93 -10.47
N CYS A 157 3.89 -5.02 -10.23
CA CYS A 157 3.67 -3.58 -10.42
C CYS A 157 3.33 -3.21 -11.86
N GLY A 158 2.35 -2.32 -12.01
CA GLY A 158 1.98 -1.72 -13.29
C GLY A 158 1.35 -2.66 -14.31
N ARG A 159 0.96 -3.89 -13.92
CA ARG A 159 0.25 -4.81 -14.81
C ARG A 159 -1.15 -4.29 -15.10
N ASP A 160 -1.58 -4.46 -16.36
CA ASP A 160 -2.93 -4.13 -16.76
C ASP A 160 -3.90 -5.22 -16.26
N LEU A 161 -4.68 -4.88 -15.23
CA LEU A 161 -5.70 -5.75 -14.64
C LEU A 161 -7.09 -5.20 -14.94
N PRO A 162 -8.10 -6.07 -15.13
CA PRO A 162 -9.48 -5.64 -15.40
C PRO A 162 -10.04 -4.72 -14.31
N HIS A 163 -9.70 -5.04 -13.05
CA HIS A 163 -10.10 -4.29 -11.87
C HIS A 163 -8.87 -4.01 -11.01
N GLY A 164 -8.87 -2.84 -10.35
CA GLY A 164 -7.86 -2.49 -9.36
C GLY A 164 -8.39 -2.65 -7.95
N LYS A 165 -7.55 -2.43 -6.95
CA LYS A 165 -7.95 -2.42 -5.54
C LYS A 165 -9.25 -1.62 -5.35
N PRO A 166 -10.25 -2.17 -4.64
CA PRO A 166 -10.19 -3.29 -3.70
C PRO A 166 -10.37 -4.70 -4.31
N ASP A 167 -10.33 -4.87 -5.65
CA ASP A 167 -10.29 -6.21 -6.24
C ASP A 167 -8.97 -6.92 -5.85
N PRO A 168 -9.01 -8.19 -5.38
CA PRO A 168 -7.84 -8.89 -4.88
C PRO A 168 -6.87 -9.38 -5.95
N ALA A 169 -7.18 -9.25 -7.24
CA ALA A 169 -6.46 -9.89 -8.34
C ALA A 169 -4.94 -9.63 -8.30
N ILE A 170 -4.52 -8.40 -7.98
CA ILE A 170 -3.10 -8.04 -7.94
C ILE A 170 -2.34 -8.86 -6.88
N PHE A 171 -2.92 -9.03 -5.69
CA PHE A 171 -2.30 -9.78 -4.59
C PHE A 171 -2.41 -11.29 -4.80
N LEU A 172 -3.53 -11.77 -5.37
CA LEU A 172 -3.67 -13.19 -5.74
C LEU A 172 -2.66 -13.61 -6.81
N ILE A 173 -2.35 -12.73 -7.77
CA ILE A 173 -1.28 -12.96 -8.75
C ILE A 173 0.07 -13.03 -8.06
N ALA A 174 0.38 -12.10 -7.13
CA ALA A 174 1.62 -12.10 -6.38
C ALA A 174 1.80 -13.39 -5.57
N ALA A 175 0.79 -13.80 -4.80
CA ALA A 175 0.81 -15.05 -4.01
C ALA A 175 1.00 -16.29 -4.91
N ARG A 176 0.30 -16.35 -6.05
CA ARG A 176 0.43 -17.44 -7.01
C ARG A 176 1.84 -17.52 -7.60
N GLU A 177 2.44 -16.39 -7.98
CA GLU A 177 3.78 -16.35 -8.55
C GLU A 177 4.86 -16.65 -7.50
N LEU A 178 4.65 -16.24 -6.23
CA LEU A 178 5.44 -16.70 -5.08
C LEU A 178 5.25 -18.20 -4.76
N ARG A 179 4.20 -18.84 -5.30
CA ARG A 179 3.80 -20.23 -5.00
C ARG A 179 3.46 -20.44 -3.53
N ILE A 180 2.92 -19.43 -2.88
CA ILE A 180 2.48 -19.47 -1.48
C ILE A 180 0.95 -19.29 -1.44
N PRO A 181 0.22 -20.14 -0.70
CA PRO A 181 -1.21 -19.96 -0.52
C PRO A 181 -1.54 -18.58 0.08
N PRO A 182 -2.61 -17.89 -0.38
CA PRO A 182 -2.99 -16.56 0.12
C PRO A 182 -3.06 -16.49 1.65
N ALA A 183 -3.63 -17.50 2.31
CA ALA A 183 -3.75 -17.56 3.76
C ALA A 183 -2.40 -17.57 4.52
N HIS A 184 -1.28 -17.77 3.83
CA HIS A 184 0.07 -17.69 4.37
C HIS A 184 0.82 -16.43 3.93
N CYS A 185 0.15 -15.50 3.27
CA CYS A 185 0.70 -14.21 2.87
C CYS A 185 0.16 -13.10 3.77
N PHE A 186 0.99 -12.11 4.07
CA PHE A 186 0.48 -10.81 4.47
C PHE A 186 0.74 -9.77 3.38
N VAL A 187 -0.10 -8.74 3.38
CA VAL A 187 0.03 -7.58 2.51
C VAL A 187 0.30 -6.36 3.38
N ALA A 188 1.39 -5.63 3.11
CA ALA A 188 1.65 -4.32 3.70
C ALA A 188 1.09 -3.23 2.78
N GLU A 189 0.22 -2.38 3.32
CA GLU A 189 -0.58 -1.39 2.60
C GLU A 189 -0.79 -0.12 3.41
N ASP A 190 -0.84 1.03 2.74
CA ASP A 190 -1.13 2.34 3.33
C ASP A 190 -2.57 2.81 3.08
N ALA A 191 -3.30 2.15 2.18
CA ALA A 191 -4.61 2.58 1.72
C ALA A 191 -5.73 1.61 2.10
N PRO A 192 -6.95 2.10 2.48
CA PRO A 192 -8.11 1.26 2.77
C PRO A 192 -8.43 0.26 1.66
N ALA A 193 -8.41 0.71 0.40
CA ALA A 193 -8.71 -0.15 -0.74
C ALA A 193 -7.74 -1.33 -0.89
N GLY A 194 -6.49 -1.17 -0.47
CA GLY A 194 -5.51 -2.26 -0.48
C GLY A 194 -5.71 -3.25 0.65
N ILE A 195 -6.05 -2.79 1.86
CA ILE A 195 -6.43 -3.67 2.97
C ILE A 195 -7.68 -4.50 2.62
N GLU A 196 -8.70 -3.86 2.02
CA GLU A 196 -9.89 -4.55 1.54
C GLU A 196 -9.55 -5.60 0.47
N ALA A 197 -8.63 -5.27 -0.45
CA ALA A 197 -8.15 -6.22 -1.47
C ALA A 197 -7.38 -7.40 -0.86
N ALA A 198 -6.54 -7.17 0.16
CA ALA A 198 -5.84 -8.23 0.88
C ALA A 198 -6.82 -9.22 1.52
N HIS A 199 -7.83 -8.71 2.23
CA HIS A 199 -8.86 -9.53 2.86
C HIS A 199 -9.73 -10.26 1.85
N ALA A 200 -10.15 -9.60 0.77
CA ALA A 200 -10.90 -10.24 -0.32
C ALA A 200 -10.11 -11.38 -0.96
N GLY A 201 -8.77 -11.30 -0.95
CA GLY A 201 -7.85 -12.35 -1.38
C GLY A 201 -7.57 -13.43 -0.33
N GLY A 202 -8.12 -13.32 0.89
CA GLY A 202 -7.85 -14.26 1.99
C GLY A 202 -6.46 -14.11 2.61
N MET A 203 -5.89 -12.91 2.59
CA MET A 203 -4.56 -12.56 3.13
C MET A 203 -4.69 -11.71 4.38
N THR A 204 -3.65 -11.71 5.21
CA THR A 204 -3.53 -10.82 6.37
C THR A 204 -3.17 -9.41 5.90
N GLY A 205 -3.85 -8.39 6.42
CA GLY A 205 -3.61 -6.98 6.09
C GLY A 205 -2.79 -6.26 7.17
N LEU A 206 -1.56 -5.83 6.83
CA LEU A 206 -0.75 -4.93 7.65
C LEU A 206 -0.93 -3.50 7.16
N GLY A 207 -1.66 -2.68 7.91
CA GLY A 207 -1.87 -1.28 7.62
C GLY A 207 -0.70 -0.41 8.09
N VAL A 208 -0.12 0.39 7.20
CA VAL A 208 1.01 1.30 7.47
C VAL A 208 0.52 2.74 7.39
N ALA A 209 0.15 3.33 8.54
CA ALA A 209 -0.39 4.68 8.63
C ALA A 209 0.74 5.72 8.59
N ARG A 210 0.90 6.41 7.47
CA ARG A 210 1.95 7.42 7.27
C ARG A 210 1.49 8.86 7.55
N HIS A 211 0.18 9.12 7.54
CA HIS A 211 -0.40 10.47 7.50
C HIS A 211 -1.55 10.67 8.51
N ASP A 212 -1.41 10.16 9.75
CA ASP A 212 -2.46 10.20 10.79
C ASP A 212 -3.80 9.55 10.34
N ASP A 213 -3.70 8.59 9.42
CA ASP A 213 -4.79 7.91 8.75
C ASP A 213 -5.08 6.51 9.31
N ALA A 214 -4.49 6.17 10.46
CA ALA A 214 -4.66 4.88 11.13
C ALA A 214 -6.13 4.49 11.36
N ALA A 215 -7.01 5.49 11.55
CA ALA A 215 -8.44 5.24 11.72
C ALA A 215 -9.08 4.67 10.44
N LEU A 216 -8.66 5.13 9.26
CA LEU A 216 -9.14 4.62 7.97
C LEU A 216 -8.75 3.16 7.76
N LEU A 217 -7.50 2.81 8.08
CA LEU A 217 -6.99 1.44 7.96
C LEU A 217 -7.68 0.48 8.95
N ARG A 218 -7.96 0.96 10.18
CA ARG A 218 -8.77 0.18 11.15
C ARG A 218 -10.21 -0.02 10.66
N THR A 219 -10.81 0.98 10.03
CA THR A 219 -12.15 0.88 9.44
C THR A 219 -12.17 -0.14 8.30
N ALA A 220 -11.11 -0.20 7.49
CA ALA A 220 -10.89 -1.24 6.48
C ALA A 220 -10.53 -2.61 7.09
N ARG A 221 -10.47 -2.72 8.43
CA ARG A 221 -10.21 -3.93 9.21
C ARG A 221 -8.79 -4.48 9.08
N ALA A 222 -7.77 -3.64 8.85
CA ALA A 222 -6.38 -4.13 8.89
C ALA A 222 -6.14 -4.95 10.18
N ASP A 223 -5.50 -6.12 10.05
CA ASP A 223 -5.25 -7.04 11.16
C ASP A 223 -4.25 -6.45 12.16
N LEU A 224 -3.31 -5.67 11.66
CA LEU A 224 -2.41 -4.83 12.44
C LEU A 224 -2.27 -3.47 11.75
N VAL A 225 -2.33 -2.38 12.53
CA VAL A 225 -2.06 -1.03 12.04
C VAL A 225 -0.86 -0.47 12.79
N VAL A 226 0.18 -0.06 12.07
CA VAL A 226 1.40 0.57 12.58
C VAL A 226 1.61 1.93 11.94
N THR A 227 2.37 2.81 12.59
CA THR A 227 2.80 4.10 12.00
C THR A 227 4.22 4.01 11.43
N SER A 228 4.94 2.98 11.81
CA SER A 228 6.25 2.60 11.27
C SER A 228 6.36 1.08 11.21
N LEU A 229 6.98 0.56 10.16
CA LEU A 229 7.28 -0.86 10.04
C LEU A 229 8.28 -1.35 11.10
N ASP A 230 9.02 -0.44 11.74
CA ASP A 230 9.86 -0.77 12.91
C ASP A 230 9.06 -1.27 14.11
N GLU A 231 7.75 -0.99 14.16
CA GLU A 231 6.87 -1.46 15.22
C GLU A 231 6.47 -2.95 15.08
N VAL A 232 6.70 -3.56 13.92
CA VAL A 232 6.40 -4.98 13.71
C VAL A 232 7.46 -5.84 14.41
N ALA A 233 6.99 -6.82 15.19
CA ALA A 233 7.86 -7.77 15.89
C ALA A 233 8.40 -8.80 14.89
N VAL A 234 9.63 -8.63 14.42
CA VAL A 234 10.28 -9.49 13.42
C VAL A 234 10.47 -10.92 13.96
N ASP A 235 10.75 -11.08 15.26
CA ASP A 235 10.88 -12.38 15.90
C ASP A 235 9.55 -13.17 15.86
N GLU A 236 8.44 -12.50 16.12
CA GLU A 236 7.10 -13.08 16.00
C GLU A 236 6.76 -13.39 14.54
N LEU A 237 7.19 -12.53 13.61
CA LEU A 237 7.04 -12.77 12.19
C LEU A 237 7.82 -14.02 11.74
N ALA A 238 9.03 -14.26 12.28
CA ALA A 238 9.81 -15.46 12.03
C ALA A 238 9.04 -16.75 12.41
N GLU A 239 8.16 -16.65 13.42
CA GLU A 239 7.25 -17.71 13.85
C GLU A 239 5.90 -17.72 13.10
N GLY A 240 5.77 -16.89 12.07
CA GLY A 240 4.57 -16.76 11.24
C GLY A 240 3.43 -15.97 11.90
N ARG A 241 3.70 -15.15 12.90
CA ARG A 241 2.69 -14.33 13.61
C ARG A 241 2.89 -12.86 13.32
N MET A 242 1.80 -12.16 13.00
CA MET A 242 1.78 -10.70 12.82
C MET A 242 1.48 -10.02 14.16
N CYS A 243 2.50 -9.45 14.79
CA CYS A 243 2.40 -8.79 16.08
C CYS A 243 3.15 -7.46 16.10
N ARG A 244 2.70 -6.55 16.97
CA ARG A 244 3.45 -5.34 17.30
C ARG A 244 4.51 -5.66 18.36
N LYS A 245 5.66 -5.02 18.28
CA LYS A 245 6.67 -5.08 19.35
C LYS A 245 6.05 -4.62 20.69
N PRO A 246 6.40 -5.26 21.79
CA PRO A 246 6.08 -4.71 23.12
C PRO A 246 6.63 -3.29 23.27
N ALA A 247 5.87 -2.42 23.96
CA ALA A 247 6.29 -1.06 24.26
C ALA A 247 7.46 -1.03 25.23
#